data_0d8d5a11f191e3c9291ec03a57a69cac
#
_entry.id   0d8d5a11f191e3c9291ec03a57a69cac
#
_cell.length_a   1.000
_cell.length_b   1.000
_cell.length_c   1.000
_cell.angle_alpha   90.00
_cell.angle_beta   90.00
_cell.angle_gamma   90.00
#
_symmetry.space_group_name_H-M   'P 1'
#
loop_
_entity.id
_entity.type
_entity.pdbx_description
1 polymer ?
#
loop_
_entity_poly.entity_id
_entity_poly.type
_entity_poly.pdbx_seq_one_letter_code
_entity_poly.pdbx_strand_id
1 'polypeptide(L)'
;IEIYIIIGTLVLIGFIGGLVVGRATAPKKQVTVTETVEVPSYEADSLPVAEEVTYFDVPLSHSLQRYIYEVCADENVPVSLIIAMIDQESKFNPEVVSKTGDYGLMQINTINHEWLAEEYRTADMLDPYQNVFCGIKVIGSYIQNYNDYGLALMAYNMGDYGAKKAWENGIKSTSYSESVLALMQKYEQEVNVNATNRSEERR
;
A
#
# COMPACT_ATOMS: atom_id res chain seq x y z
N ILE A 1 10.20 -19.18 2.66
CA ILE A 1 10.19 -18.46 1.36
C ILE A 1 10.43 -17.00 1.71
N GLU A 2 11.63 -16.50 1.40
CA GLU A 2 11.96 -15.09 1.60
C GLU A 2 11.31 -14.31 0.44
N ILE A 3 10.38 -13.43 0.78
CA ILE A 3 9.71 -12.54 -0.18
C ILE A 3 10.56 -11.28 -0.30
N TYR A 4 11.18 -11.08 -1.46
CA TYR A 4 11.93 -9.86 -1.75
C TYR A 4 11.00 -8.84 -2.38
N ILE A 5 10.64 -7.81 -1.62
CA ILE A 5 9.89 -6.66 -2.09
C ILE A 5 10.90 -5.57 -2.50
N ILE A 6 10.97 -5.24 -3.78
CA ILE A 6 11.83 -4.17 -4.31
C ILE A 6 10.91 -3.08 -4.85
N ILE A 7 10.92 -1.92 -4.20
CA ILE A 7 10.27 -0.71 -4.69
C ILE A 7 11.39 0.26 -5.11
N GLY A 8 11.50 0.43 -6.42
CA GLY A 8 12.30 1.50 -7.05
C GLY A 8 13.82 1.37 -7.09
N THR A 9 14.31 1.33 -8.27
CA THR A 9 15.64 1.60 -8.88
C THR A 9 16.41 0.37 -9.32
N LEU A 10 16.27 0.11 -10.63
CA LEU A 10 17.00 -0.93 -11.38
C LEU A 10 18.43 -0.48 -11.67
N VAL A 11 19.42 -1.28 -11.30
CA VAL A 11 20.75 -1.27 -11.94
C VAL A 11 20.83 -2.48 -12.86
N LEU A 12 20.84 -2.22 -14.16
CA LEU A 12 21.06 -3.21 -15.22
C LEU A 12 22.50 -3.70 -15.18
N ILE A 13 22.70 -5.00 -14.97
CA ILE A 13 23.93 -5.67 -15.35
C ILE A 13 23.55 -6.76 -16.35
N GLY A 14 23.94 -6.52 -17.62
CA GLY A 14 23.75 -7.47 -18.70
C GLY A 14 24.65 -8.68 -18.59
N PHE A 15 24.12 -9.84 -18.90
CA PHE A 15 24.93 -10.99 -19.29
C PHE A 15 24.49 -11.49 -20.65
N ILE A 16 25.45 -11.44 -21.60
CA ILE A 16 25.36 -12.03 -22.92
C ILE A 16 25.82 -13.48 -22.83
N GLY A 17 25.01 -14.39 -23.31
CA GLY A 17 25.45 -15.75 -23.48
C GLY A 17 24.40 -16.58 -24.23
N GLY A 18 24.54 -16.68 -25.53
CA GLY A 18 23.61 -17.45 -26.37
C GLY A 18 23.76 -18.96 -26.27
N LEU A 19 22.68 -19.65 -26.48
CA LEU A 19 22.67 -20.90 -27.26
C LEU A 19 21.27 -21.16 -27.82
N VAL A 20 21.18 -21.22 -29.15
CA VAL A 20 19.99 -21.61 -29.89
C VAL A 20 19.89 -23.13 -29.91
N VAL A 21 18.80 -23.68 -29.35
CA VAL A 21 18.35 -25.04 -29.74
C VAL A 21 16.83 -24.96 -29.87
N GLY A 22 16.39 -25.08 -31.12
CA GLY A 22 14.98 -25.13 -31.42
C GLY A 22 14.34 -26.45 -30.99
N ARG A 23 13.09 -26.37 -30.54
CA ARG A 23 12.12 -27.46 -30.75
C ARG A 23 10.67 -27.11 -30.42
N ALA A 24 9.85 -27.45 -31.44
CA ALA A 24 8.46 -27.88 -31.36
C ALA A 24 7.44 -26.99 -30.64
N THR A 25 6.65 -26.31 -31.45
CA THR A 25 5.36 -25.70 -31.11
C THR A 25 4.32 -26.73 -30.69
N ALA A 26 3.97 -26.78 -29.41
CA ALA A 26 2.72 -27.39 -28.97
C ALA A 26 1.59 -26.37 -29.10
N PRO A 27 0.37 -26.75 -29.49
CA PRO A 27 -0.74 -25.80 -29.60
C PRO A 27 -1.13 -25.30 -28.23
N LYS A 28 -1.12 -23.97 -28.07
CA LYS A 28 -1.66 -23.30 -26.88
C LYS A 28 -3.16 -23.56 -26.82
N LYS A 29 -3.60 -24.37 -25.86
CA LYS A 29 -5.00 -24.50 -25.49
C LYS A 29 -5.44 -23.19 -24.88
N GLN A 30 -6.24 -22.44 -25.61
CA GLN A 30 -6.90 -21.25 -25.11
C GLN A 30 -7.91 -21.68 -24.05
N VAL A 31 -7.58 -21.53 -22.79
CA VAL A 31 -8.54 -21.68 -21.69
C VAL A 31 -9.22 -20.34 -21.53
N THR A 32 -10.41 -20.21 -22.07
CA THR A 32 -11.30 -19.08 -21.77
C THR A 32 -11.88 -19.35 -20.40
N VAL A 33 -11.24 -18.82 -19.36
CA VAL A 33 -11.83 -18.78 -18.02
C VAL A 33 -12.66 -17.50 -17.96
N THR A 34 -13.95 -17.62 -18.30
CA THR A 34 -14.97 -16.64 -17.94
C THR A 34 -15.51 -17.03 -16.57
N GLU A 35 -14.71 -16.90 -15.55
CA GLU A 35 -15.17 -16.91 -14.19
C GLU A 35 -15.22 -15.44 -13.77
N THR A 36 -16.42 -14.86 -13.80
CA THR A 36 -16.70 -13.58 -13.17
C THR A 36 -16.48 -13.78 -11.68
N VAL A 37 -15.32 -13.33 -11.20
CA VAL A 37 -15.09 -13.20 -9.77
C VAL A 37 -16.08 -12.15 -9.28
N GLU A 38 -17.15 -12.61 -8.65
CA GLU A 38 -18.02 -11.74 -7.88
C GLU A 38 -17.17 -11.17 -6.74
N VAL A 39 -16.76 -9.91 -6.89
CA VAL A 39 -16.29 -9.11 -5.77
C VAL A 39 -17.45 -9.12 -4.77
N PRO A 40 -17.23 -9.54 -3.50
CA PRO A 40 -18.31 -9.53 -2.52
C PRO A 40 -18.92 -8.13 -2.51
N SER A 41 -20.19 -8.01 -2.91
CA SER A 41 -20.94 -6.80 -2.70
C SER A 41 -21.11 -6.67 -1.19
N TYR A 42 -20.33 -5.79 -0.59
CA TYR A 42 -20.46 -5.45 0.81
C TYR A 42 -21.80 -4.77 0.99
N GLU A 43 -22.79 -5.52 1.44
CA GLU A 43 -24.04 -4.94 1.93
C GLU A 43 -23.72 -4.15 3.20
N ALA A 44 -23.89 -2.84 3.13
CA ALA A 44 -23.51 -1.86 4.15
C ALA A 44 -24.30 -2.01 5.48
N ASP A 45 -25.17 -3.01 5.63
CA ASP A 45 -26.18 -3.09 6.70
C ASP A 45 -25.93 -4.17 7.77
N SER A 46 -24.79 -4.89 7.78
CA SER A 46 -24.60 -6.00 8.74
C SER A 46 -23.38 -5.89 9.66
N LEU A 47 -22.80 -4.71 9.82
CA LEU A 47 -21.75 -4.53 10.82
C LEU A 47 -22.34 -4.25 12.20
N PRO A 48 -21.78 -4.84 13.29
CA PRO A 48 -22.16 -4.45 14.66
C PRO A 48 -21.95 -2.95 14.80
N VAL A 49 -22.81 -2.29 15.60
CA VAL A 49 -22.77 -0.84 15.86
C VAL A 49 -21.33 -0.42 16.13
N ALA A 50 -20.69 0.09 15.09
CA ALA A 50 -19.28 0.42 15.08
C ALA A 50 -19.06 1.57 16.07
N GLU A 51 -17.98 1.51 16.82
CA GLU A 51 -17.35 2.69 17.38
C GLU A 51 -17.39 3.80 16.31
N GLU A 52 -17.80 5.00 16.72
CA GLU A 52 -18.05 6.13 15.83
C GLU A 52 -16.77 6.48 15.07
N VAL A 53 -16.63 5.96 13.84
CA VAL A 53 -15.45 6.19 13.00
C VAL A 53 -15.29 7.67 12.76
N THR A 54 -14.17 8.25 13.19
CA THR A 54 -13.84 9.63 12.91
C THR A 54 -13.14 9.72 11.56
N TYR A 55 -13.82 10.30 10.58
CA TYR A 55 -13.25 10.49 9.24
C TYR A 55 -12.27 11.67 9.23
N PHE A 56 -11.22 11.52 8.43
CA PHE A 56 -10.28 12.58 8.11
C PHE A 56 -10.89 13.54 7.09
N ASP A 57 -10.58 14.83 7.21
CA ASP A 57 -10.96 15.84 6.20
C ASP A 57 -9.97 15.80 5.01
N VAL A 58 -10.13 14.78 4.19
CA VAL A 58 -9.29 14.51 3.02
C VAL A 58 -10.16 14.10 1.83
N PRO A 59 -9.69 14.24 0.58
CA PRO A 59 -10.48 13.96 -0.62
C PRO A 59 -10.60 12.44 -0.92
N LEU A 60 -10.93 11.66 0.10
CA LEU A 60 -11.32 10.26 0.01
C LEU A 60 -12.77 10.09 0.45
N SER A 61 -13.53 9.26 -0.26
CA SER A 61 -14.91 8.95 0.16
C SER A 61 -14.95 8.31 1.55
N HIS A 62 -16.02 8.53 2.30
CA HIS A 62 -16.20 7.89 3.61
C HIS A 62 -16.20 6.35 3.51
N SER A 63 -16.69 5.79 2.40
CA SER A 63 -16.64 4.34 2.15
C SER A 63 -15.22 3.82 2.04
N LEU A 64 -14.35 4.53 1.31
CA LEU A 64 -12.94 4.16 1.19
C LEU A 64 -12.19 4.35 2.51
N GLN A 65 -12.46 5.44 3.26
CA GLN A 65 -11.87 5.63 4.58
C GLN A 65 -12.29 4.53 5.55
N ARG A 66 -13.56 4.11 5.54
CA ARG A 66 -14.03 2.99 6.37
C ARG A 66 -13.29 1.70 6.02
N TYR A 67 -13.15 1.41 4.73
CA TYR A 67 -12.39 0.24 4.27
C TYR A 67 -10.92 0.29 4.74
N ILE A 68 -10.28 1.47 4.69
CA ILE A 68 -8.94 1.66 5.25
C ILE A 68 -8.91 1.33 6.75
N TYR A 69 -9.91 1.79 7.53
CA TYR A 69 -10.02 1.44 8.96
C TYR A 69 -10.09 -0.07 9.19
N GLU A 70 -10.90 -0.78 8.41
CA GLU A 70 -11.08 -2.23 8.52
C GLU A 70 -9.76 -2.97 8.24
N VAL A 71 -9.11 -2.67 7.10
CA VAL A 71 -7.85 -3.32 6.74
C VAL A 71 -6.71 -2.95 7.71
N CYS A 72 -6.66 -1.72 8.18
CA CYS A 72 -5.68 -1.27 9.18
C CYS A 72 -5.84 -1.99 10.53
N ALA A 73 -7.08 -2.24 10.96
CA ALA A 73 -7.36 -3.00 12.18
C ALA A 73 -6.85 -4.45 12.07
N ASP A 74 -7.08 -5.10 10.93
CA ASP A 74 -6.61 -6.46 10.67
C ASP A 74 -5.07 -6.57 10.66
N GLU A 75 -4.39 -5.55 10.17
CA GLU A 75 -2.92 -5.51 10.06
C GLU A 75 -2.23 -4.84 11.26
N ASN A 76 -2.99 -4.31 12.21
CA ASN A 76 -2.47 -3.51 13.33
C ASN A 76 -1.60 -2.33 12.88
N VAL A 77 -2.09 -1.61 11.85
CA VAL A 77 -1.44 -0.43 11.27
C VAL A 77 -2.25 0.82 11.64
N PRO A 78 -1.62 1.93 12.08
CA PRO A 78 -2.34 3.18 12.35
C PRO A 78 -2.96 3.75 11.06
N VAL A 79 -4.25 4.10 11.11
CA VAL A 79 -4.95 4.71 9.97
C VAL A 79 -4.31 6.05 9.59
N SER A 80 -3.89 6.85 10.56
CA SER A 80 -3.17 8.12 10.35
C SER A 80 -1.90 7.94 9.51
N LEU A 81 -1.19 6.83 9.68
CA LEU A 81 -0.02 6.48 8.87
C LEU A 81 -0.42 6.24 7.40
N ILE A 82 -1.50 5.50 7.16
CA ILE A 82 -1.95 5.21 5.79
C ILE A 82 -2.45 6.48 5.10
N ILE A 83 -3.21 7.33 5.78
CA ILE A 83 -3.64 8.63 5.24
C ILE A 83 -2.43 9.51 4.91
N ALA A 84 -1.41 9.52 5.77
CA ALA A 84 -0.16 10.25 5.54
C ALA A 84 0.62 9.71 4.34
N MET A 85 0.68 8.38 4.18
CA MET A 85 1.31 7.75 3.02
C MET A 85 0.57 8.12 1.73
N ILE A 86 -0.75 8.02 1.69
CA ILE A 86 -1.56 8.38 0.52
C ILE A 86 -1.35 9.86 0.15
N ASP A 87 -1.31 10.77 1.14
CA ASP A 87 -0.99 12.18 0.89
C ASP A 87 0.42 12.33 0.30
N GLN A 88 1.40 11.63 0.83
CA GLN A 88 2.79 11.70 0.34
C GLN A 88 2.93 11.14 -1.07
N GLU A 89 2.31 10.00 -1.37
CA GLU A 89 2.49 9.23 -2.60
C GLU A 89 1.74 9.82 -3.81
N SER A 90 0.46 10.16 -3.62
CA SER A 90 -0.41 10.52 -4.74
C SER A 90 -1.15 11.85 -4.57
N LYS A 91 -1.05 12.50 -3.41
CA LYS A 91 -1.94 13.60 -3.04
C LYS A 91 -3.41 13.22 -3.18
N PHE A 92 -3.74 12.01 -2.77
CA PHE A 92 -5.08 11.42 -2.84
C PHE A 92 -5.64 11.21 -4.26
N ASN A 93 -4.81 11.23 -5.29
CA ASN A 93 -5.25 10.97 -6.65
C ASN A 93 -5.09 9.47 -6.99
N PRO A 94 -6.20 8.70 -7.17
CA PRO A 94 -6.14 7.27 -7.44
C PRO A 94 -5.63 6.93 -8.86
N GLU A 95 -5.64 7.90 -9.78
CA GLU A 95 -5.28 7.67 -11.18
C GLU A 95 -3.80 7.95 -11.49
N VAL A 96 -3.00 8.29 -10.48
CA VAL A 96 -1.57 8.60 -10.70
C VAL A 96 -0.81 7.36 -11.11
N VAL A 97 -0.07 7.49 -12.21
CA VAL A 97 0.95 6.53 -12.64
C VAL A 97 2.26 7.29 -12.80
N SER A 98 3.27 6.92 -12.03
CA SER A 98 4.58 7.56 -12.10
C SER A 98 5.36 7.11 -13.33
N LYS A 99 6.44 7.82 -13.65
CA LYS A 99 7.35 7.45 -14.75
C LYS A 99 8.12 6.16 -14.47
N THR A 100 8.22 5.77 -13.21
CA THR A 100 8.88 4.55 -12.72
C THR A 100 7.93 3.37 -12.64
N GLY A 101 6.64 3.56 -12.95
CA GLY A 101 5.64 2.51 -12.95
C GLY A 101 5.06 2.25 -11.56
N ASP A 102 4.85 3.31 -10.77
CA ASP A 102 4.16 3.24 -9.49
C ASP A 102 2.70 3.70 -9.69
N TYR A 103 1.75 2.98 -9.13
CA TYR A 103 0.33 3.10 -9.44
C TYR A 103 -0.53 3.47 -8.23
N GLY A 104 -1.48 4.37 -8.45
CA GLY A 104 -2.62 4.65 -7.59
C GLY A 104 -2.28 5.38 -6.30
N LEU A 105 -3.18 5.29 -5.32
CA LEU A 105 -3.14 6.06 -4.08
C LEU A 105 -1.86 5.86 -3.27
N MET A 106 -1.35 4.63 -3.19
CA MET A 106 -0.16 4.27 -2.42
C MET A 106 1.04 3.95 -3.31
N GLN A 107 0.99 4.31 -4.61
CA GLN A 107 2.08 4.20 -5.58
C GLN A 107 2.76 2.82 -5.58
N ILE A 108 1.95 1.78 -5.79
CA ILE A 108 2.45 0.40 -5.89
C ILE A 108 3.20 0.20 -7.19
N ASN A 109 4.49 -0.13 -7.10
CA ASN A 109 5.34 -0.34 -8.28
C ASN A 109 4.96 -1.64 -9.03
N THR A 110 5.01 -1.59 -10.36
CA THR A 110 4.66 -2.72 -11.25
C THR A 110 5.42 -4.00 -10.95
N ILE A 111 6.64 -3.91 -10.41
CA ILE A 111 7.43 -5.09 -10.02
C ILE A 111 6.73 -5.95 -8.96
N ASN A 112 5.82 -5.34 -8.19
CA ASN A 112 5.07 -6.00 -7.13
C ASN A 112 3.72 -6.54 -7.60
N HIS A 113 3.21 -6.15 -8.78
CA HIS A 113 1.84 -6.47 -9.20
C HIS A 113 1.61 -7.98 -9.34
N GLU A 114 2.56 -8.72 -9.92
CA GLU A 114 2.40 -10.17 -10.15
C GLU A 114 2.24 -10.93 -8.83
N TRP A 115 3.15 -10.74 -7.88
CA TRP A 115 3.07 -11.45 -6.61
C TRP A 115 1.89 -10.97 -5.73
N LEU A 116 1.52 -9.68 -5.79
CA LEU A 116 0.32 -9.16 -5.10
C LEU A 116 -0.96 -9.79 -5.68
N ALA A 117 -1.01 -9.95 -7.01
CA ALA A 117 -2.12 -10.61 -7.68
C ALA A 117 -2.22 -12.10 -7.30
N GLU A 118 -1.10 -12.79 -7.20
CA GLU A 118 -1.05 -14.19 -6.78
C GLU A 118 -1.45 -14.37 -5.32
N GLU A 119 -0.90 -13.55 -4.43
CA GLU A 119 -1.13 -13.67 -2.98
C GLU A 119 -2.52 -13.20 -2.56
N TYR A 120 -2.97 -12.06 -3.10
CA TYR A 120 -4.18 -11.37 -2.63
C TYR A 120 -5.30 -11.35 -3.67
N ARG A 121 -5.12 -11.96 -4.84
CA ARG A 121 -6.09 -11.99 -5.95
C ARG A 121 -6.51 -10.59 -6.42
N THR A 122 -5.59 -9.63 -6.36
CA THR A 122 -5.78 -8.28 -6.86
C THR A 122 -5.47 -8.21 -8.35
N ALA A 123 -6.23 -7.41 -9.11
CA ALA A 123 -6.11 -7.35 -10.57
C ALA A 123 -5.81 -5.95 -11.11
N ASP A 124 -6.19 -4.90 -10.39
CA ASP A 124 -6.08 -3.51 -10.84
C ASP A 124 -5.52 -2.61 -9.73
N MET A 125 -4.32 -2.10 -9.93
CA MET A 125 -3.67 -1.18 -9.00
C MET A 125 -4.11 0.29 -9.19
N LEU A 126 -5.01 0.60 -10.11
CA LEU A 126 -5.74 1.87 -10.17
C LEU A 126 -7.09 1.80 -9.48
N ASP A 127 -7.60 0.61 -9.15
CA ASP A 127 -8.73 0.47 -8.24
C ASP A 127 -8.31 0.91 -6.84
N PRO A 128 -8.94 1.96 -6.26
CA PRO A 128 -8.50 2.53 -4.99
C PRO A 128 -8.59 1.55 -3.82
N TYR A 129 -9.54 0.62 -3.83
CA TYR A 129 -9.69 -0.38 -2.76
C TYR A 129 -8.59 -1.44 -2.83
N GLN A 130 -8.29 -1.97 -4.02
CA GLN A 130 -7.22 -2.94 -4.21
C GLN A 130 -5.85 -2.30 -3.92
N ASN A 131 -5.66 -1.06 -4.34
CA ASN A 131 -4.41 -0.33 -4.13
C ASN A 131 -4.12 -0.10 -2.64
N VAL A 132 -5.08 0.44 -1.88
CA VAL A 132 -4.89 0.67 -0.43
C VAL A 132 -4.76 -0.65 0.33
N PHE A 133 -5.50 -1.69 -0.06
CA PHE A 133 -5.35 -3.02 0.52
C PHE A 133 -3.92 -3.54 0.38
N CYS A 134 -3.40 -3.56 -0.84
CA CYS A 134 -2.03 -4.00 -1.11
C CYS A 134 -0.98 -3.15 -0.39
N GLY A 135 -1.15 -1.82 -0.40
CA GLY A 135 -0.24 -0.91 0.29
C GLY A 135 -0.21 -1.14 1.79
N ILE A 136 -1.37 -1.34 2.44
CA ILE A 136 -1.46 -1.63 3.86
C ILE A 136 -0.80 -2.99 4.19
N LYS A 137 -1.04 -4.04 3.39
CA LYS A 137 -0.39 -5.34 3.55
C LYS A 137 1.13 -5.22 3.48
N VAL A 138 1.65 -4.47 2.50
CA VAL A 138 3.09 -4.25 2.31
C VAL A 138 3.70 -3.51 3.50
N ILE A 139 3.15 -2.35 3.87
CA ILE A 139 3.70 -1.56 4.98
C ILE A 139 3.52 -2.28 6.33
N GLY A 140 2.39 -2.97 6.52
CA GLY A 140 2.12 -3.78 7.71
C GLY A 140 3.19 -4.86 7.91
N SER A 141 3.57 -5.57 6.85
CA SER A 141 4.65 -6.56 6.91
C SER A 141 6.00 -5.95 7.32
N TYR A 142 6.31 -4.75 6.82
CA TYR A 142 7.54 -4.05 7.22
C TYR A 142 7.49 -3.55 8.68
N ILE A 143 6.32 -3.06 9.13
CA ILE A 143 6.15 -2.67 10.55
C ILE A 143 6.34 -3.87 11.47
N GLN A 144 5.76 -5.01 11.15
CA GLN A 144 5.94 -6.25 11.91
C GLN A 144 7.41 -6.70 11.95
N ASN A 145 8.12 -6.60 10.82
CA ASN A 145 9.51 -7.02 10.71
C ASN A 145 10.49 -6.10 11.43
N TYR A 146 10.25 -4.79 11.40
CA TYR A 146 11.22 -3.80 11.90
C TYR A 146 10.81 -3.15 13.22
N ASN A 147 9.54 -3.26 13.62
CA ASN A 147 8.97 -2.66 14.82
C ASN A 147 9.31 -1.16 14.95
N ASP A 148 9.38 -0.46 13.81
CA ASP A 148 9.72 0.96 13.70
C ASP A 148 9.09 1.53 12.43
N TYR A 149 8.26 2.56 12.54
CA TYR A 149 7.58 3.16 11.39
C TYR A 149 8.56 3.83 10.41
N GLY A 150 9.60 4.49 10.91
CA GLY A 150 10.59 5.15 10.07
C GLY A 150 11.37 4.15 9.22
N LEU A 151 11.81 3.04 9.83
CA LEU A 151 12.49 1.96 9.11
C LEU A 151 11.56 1.24 8.14
N ALA A 152 10.29 0.99 8.52
CA ALA A 152 9.28 0.40 7.65
C ALA A 152 9.01 1.29 6.43
N LEU A 153 8.89 2.59 6.62
CA LEU A 153 8.71 3.57 5.55
C LEU A 153 9.93 3.62 4.62
N MET A 154 11.14 3.53 5.14
CA MET A 154 12.34 3.41 4.30
C MET A 154 12.29 2.14 3.44
N ALA A 155 11.91 1.00 4.02
CA ALA A 155 11.77 -0.26 3.28
C ALA A 155 10.65 -0.18 2.24
N TYR A 156 9.54 0.50 2.54
CA TYR A 156 8.47 0.74 1.59
C TYR A 156 8.96 1.56 0.38
N ASN A 157 9.66 2.66 0.63
CA ASN A 157 10.07 3.60 -0.43
C ASN A 157 11.24 3.11 -1.29
N MET A 158 12.23 2.42 -0.72
CA MET A 158 13.45 2.03 -1.45
C MET A 158 13.66 0.52 -1.56
N GLY A 159 12.67 -0.26 -1.14
CA GLY A 159 12.75 -1.71 -1.06
C GLY A 159 13.57 -2.19 0.14
N ASP A 160 13.31 -3.42 0.56
CA ASP A 160 13.96 -4.03 1.73
C ASP A 160 15.50 -4.05 1.61
N TYR A 161 16.01 -4.42 0.45
CA TYR A 161 17.45 -4.45 0.20
C TYR A 161 18.09 -3.05 0.29
N GLY A 162 17.46 -2.06 -0.33
CA GLY A 162 17.93 -0.66 -0.31
C GLY A 162 17.95 -0.08 1.10
N ALA A 163 16.90 -0.35 1.87
CA ALA A 163 16.78 0.08 3.26
C ALA A 163 17.86 -0.56 4.15
N LYS A 164 18.04 -1.87 4.08
CA LYS A 164 19.07 -2.58 4.83
C LYS A 164 20.48 -2.01 4.54
N LYS A 165 20.78 -1.79 3.27
CA LYS A 165 22.06 -1.18 2.87
C LYS A 165 22.23 0.25 3.41
N ALA A 166 21.17 1.05 3.43
CA ALA A 166 21.20 2.38 4.04
C ALA A 166 21.47 2.28 5.56
N TRP A 167 20.82 1.35 6.26
CA TRP A 167 21.00 1.14 7.68
C TRP A 167 22.42 0.66 8.06
N GLU A 168 23.03 -0.20 7.23
CA GLU A 168 24.44 -0.61 7.39
C GLU A 168 25.39 0.59 7.30
N ASN A 169 25.03 1.60 6.50
CA ASN A 169 25.77 2.86 6.38
C ASN A 169 25.39 3.91 7.44
N GLY A 170 24.59 3.53 8.46
CA GLY A 170 24.20 4.42 9.54
C GLY A 170 23.02 5.36 9.21
N ILE A 171 22.41 5.25 8.04
CA ILE A 171 21.26 6.07 7.63
C ILE A 171 19.99 5.42 8.18
N LYS A 172 19.34 6.06 9.17
CA LYS A 172 18.15 5.55 9.85
C LYS A 172 16.87 6.35 9.56
N SER A 173 16.96 7.41 8.77
CA SER A 173 15.85 8.17 8.25
C SER A 173 16.14 8.68 6.85
N THR A 174 15.10 9.03 6.12
CA THR A 174 15.14 9.67 4.81
C THR A 174 14.13 10.82 4.78
N SER A 175 14.29 11.74 3.82
CA SER A 175 13.29 12.81 3.63
C SER A 175 11.87 12.27 3.42
N TYR A 176 11.74 11.11 2.77
CA TYR A 176 10.46 10.42 2.62
C TYR A 176 9.88 9.98 3.98
N SER A 177 10.64 9.21 4.76
CA SER A 177 10.14 8.70 6.04
C SER A 177 9.85 9.84 7.03
N GLU A 178 10.68 10.88 7.07
CA GLU A 178 10.46 12.07 7.90
C GLU A 178 9.19 12.83 7.49
N SER A 179 8.97 13.01 6.17
CA SER A 179 7.78 13.68 5.64
C SER A 179 6.49 12.92 5.98
N VAL A 180 6.47 11.59 5.80
CA VAL A 180 5.31 10.78 6.14
C VAL A 180 5.01 10.80 7.62
N LEU A 181 6.03 10.69 8.48
CA LEU A 181 5.84 10.75 9.94
C LEU A 181 5.33 12.11 10.40
N ALA A 182 5.78 13.21 9.78
CA ALA A 182 5.27 14.55 10.07
C ALA A 182 3.79 14.69 9.66
N LEU A 183 3.41 14.15 8.49
CA LEU A 183 2.01 14.11 8.05
C LEU A 183 1.15 13.22 8.97
N MET A 184 1.65 12.08 9.41
CA MET A 184 0.97 11.20 10.36
C MET A 184 0.61 11.97 11.65
N GLN A 185 1.58 12.64 12.23
CA GLN A 185 1.36 13.45 13.45
C GLN A 185 0.32 14.56 13.23
N LYS A 186 0.34 15.23 12.08
CA LYS A 186 -0.66 16.24 11.72
C LYS A 186 -2.07 15.62 11.70
N TYR A 187 -2.26 14.49 11.01
CA TYR A 187 -3.55 13.82 10.92
C TYR A 187 -4.06 13.29 12.27
N GLU A 188 -3.18 12.81 13.14
CA GLU A 188 -3.54 12.41 14.50
C GLU A 188 -4.05 13.59 15.33
N GLN A 189 -3.43 14.75 15.22
CA GLN A 189 -3.86 15.97 15.91
C GLN A 189 -5.23 16.44 15.41
N GLU A 190 -5.49 16.42 14.11
CA GLU A 190 -6.77 16.80 13.52
C GLU A 190 -7.92 15.92 14.00
N VAL A 191 -7.72 14.60 14.06
CA VAL A 191 -8.72 13.66 14.57
C VAL A 191 -9.01 13.91 16.05
N ASN A 192 -7.97 14.11 16.86
CA ASN A 192 -8.13 14.37 18.31
C ASN A 192 -8.90 15.66 18.60
N VAL A 193 -8.62 16.73 17.85
CA VAL A 193 -9.35 18.01 17.97
C VAL A 193 -10.82 17.83 17.60
N ASN A 194 -11.11 17.15 16.50
CA ASN A 194 -12.47 16.90 16.04
C ASN A 194 -13.27 16.02 17.02
N ALA A 195 -12.63 15.03 17.64
CA ALA A 195 -13.24 14.19 18.68
C ALA A 195 -13.58 15.01 19.95
N THR A 196 -12.69 15.91 20.36
CA THR A 196 -12.89 16.78 21.52
C THR A 196 -14.06 17.74 21.31
N ASN A 197 -14.09 18.43 20.17
CA ASN A 197 -15.17 19.38 19.83
C ASN A 197 -16.56 18.72 19.83
N ARG A 198 -16.67 17.52 19.23
CA ARG A 198 -17.91 16.74 19.24
C ARG A 198 -18.37 16.33 20.65
N SER A 199 -17.42 16.03 21.53
CA SER A 199 -17.75 15.68 22.93
C SER A 199 -18.25 16.87 23.74
N GLU A 200 -17.83 18.09 23.40
CA GLU A 200 -18.28 19.33 24.02
C GLU A 200 -19.68 19.77 23.53
N GLU A 201 -19.96 19.60 22.23
CA GLU A 201 -21.26 19.92 21.65
C GLU A 201 -22.40 19.01 22.16
N ARG A 202 -22.08 17.84 22.71
CA ARG A 202 -23.07 16.89 23.28
C ARG A 202 -23.36 17.12 24.77
N ARG A 203 -22.71 18.06 25.42
CA ARG A 203 -22.93 18.38 26.83
C ARG A 203 -23.84 19.59 27.01
#